data_39cef8ac94a7c02ebf09de06603ef0cd
#
_entry.id   39cef8ac94a7c02ebf09de06603ef0cd
#
_cell.length_a   1.000
_cell.length_b   1.000
_cell.length_c   1.000
_cell.angle_alpha   90.00
_cell.angle_beta   90.00
_cell.angle_gamma   90.00
#
_symmetry.space_group_name_H-M   'P 1'
#
loop_
_entity.id
_entity.type
_entity.pdbx_description
1 polymer ?
#
loop_
_entity_poly.entity_id
_entity_poly.type
_entity_poly.pdbx_seq_one_letter_code
_entity_poly.pdbx_strand_id
1 'polypeptide(L)'
;GSEMCIRDRGMVTWAKENAVASGLKDAPIRWLVDDCVKFVEREIRRGNHYDAIIMDPPSYGRGPKGEIWKIEEAIHPLVKLCTQLLSDDPLFFLINSYTTGLQPAVLAYLLGTEMKRFHGKVMAEEIGLPVSSNGLVLPCGASGRWESL
;
A
#
# COMPACT_ATOMS: atom_id res chain seq x y z
N GLY A 1 9.54 -12.88 6.87
CA GLY A 1 10.21 -11.63 6.59
C GLY A 1 9.28 -10.63 5.93
N SER A 2 9.73 -9.41 5.79
CA SER A 2 8.98 -8.35 5.09
C SER A 2 9.84 -7.70 4.01
N GLU A 3 9.19 -7.10 3.04
CA GLU A 3 9.84 -6.36 1.97
C GLU A 3 9.26 -4.95 1.88
N MET A 4 10.13 -3.96 1.73
CA MET A 4 9.75 -2.58 1.49
C MET A 4 10.30 -2.15 0.14
N CYS A 5 9.41 -1.88 -0.80
CA CYS A 5 9.75 -1.43 -2.14
C CYS A 5 9.29 0.01 -2.35
N ILE A 6 10.25 0.92 -2.52
CA ILE A 6 10.03 2.33 -2.80
C ILE A 6 11.01 2.75 -3.89
N ARG A 7 10.56 3.54 -4.86
CA ARG A 7 11.43 4.04 -5.94
C ARG A 7 12.50 5.02 -5.44
N ASP A 8 12.18 5.82 -4.43
CA ASP A 8 13.06 6.85 -3.89
C ASP A 8 14.08 6.26 -2.90
N ARG A 9 15.37 6.43 -3.22
CA ARG A 9 16.48 5.95 -2.39
C ARG A 9 16.53 6.67 -1.02
N GLY A 10 16.26 7.96 -0.99
CA GLY A 10 16.24 8.74 0.26
C GLY A 10 15.18 8.22 1.22
N MET A 11 14.00 7.94 0.71
CA MET A 11 12.90 7.37 1.49
C MET A 11 13.25 5.98 2.05
N VAL A 12 13.90 5.12 1.26
CA VAL A 12 14.36 3.80 1.75
C VAL A 12 15.43 3.94 2.83
N THR A 13 16.34 4.90 2.68
CA THR A 13 17.37 5.19 3.71
C THR A 13 16.70 5.64 5.02
N TRP A 14 15.78 6.59 4.93
CA TRP A 14 15.05 7.07 6.09
C TRP A 14 14.22 5.98 6.78
N ALA A 15 13.56 5.13 5.99
CA ALA A 15 12.83 3.98 6.53
C ALA A 15 13.74 3.01 7.29
N LYS A 16 14.98 2.78 6.82
CA LYS A 16 15.98 1.99 7.56
C LYS A 16 16.38 2.65 8.89
N GLU A 17 16.58 3.95 8.90
CA GLU A 17 16.89 4.71 10.12
C GLU A 17 15.75 4.60 11.12
N ASN A 18 14.49 4.73 10.67
CA ASN A 18 13.31 4.55 11.50
C ASN A 18 13.20 3.12 12.06
N ALA A 19 13.51 2.11 11.26
CA ALA A 19 13.53 0.72 11.74
C ALA A 19 14.58 0.53 12.86
N VAL A 20 15.77 1.10 12.69
CA VAL A 20 16.81 1.07 13.73
C VAL A 20 16.34 1.77 15.00
N ALA A 21 15.78 2.98 14.88
CA ALA A 21 15.25 3.75 16.01
C ALA A 21 14.09 3.03 16.74
N SER A 22 13.37 2.17 16.02
CA SER A 22 12.27 1.36 16.55
C SER A 22 12.71 0.00 17.09
N GLY A 23 14.02 -0.26 17.21
CA GLY A 23 14.55 -1.55 17.70
C GLY A 23 14.45 -2.70 16.68
N LEU A 24 14.19 -2.40 15.41
CA LEU A 24 14.02 -3.38 14.33
C LEU A 24 15.27 -3.53 13.45
N LYS A 25 16.45 -3.18 13.98
CA LYS A 25 17.71 -3.23 13.22
C LYS A 25 17.98 -4.60 12.60
N ASP A 26 17.70 -5.66 13.35
CA ASP A 26 17.99 -7.06 12.97
C ASP A 26 16.74 -7.79 12.46
N ALA A 27 15.63 -7.06 12.25
CA ALA A 27 14.43 -7.65 11.69
C ALA A 27 14.66 -8.06 10.22
N PRO A 28 14.07 -9.18 9.75
CA PRO A 28 14.24 -9.67 8.39
C PRO A 28 13.48 -8.82 7.38
N ILE A 29 13.90 -7.58 7.18
CA ILE A 29 13.32 -6.62 6.23
C ILE A 29 14.24 -6.49 5.02
N ARG A 30 13.72 -6.81 3.84
CA ARG A 30 14.41 -6.56 2.56
C ARG A 30 14.04 -5.17 2.04
N TRP A 31 15.04 -4.32 1.92
CA TRP A 31 14.90 -2.93 1.49
C TRP A 31 15.19 -2.81 0.00
N LEU A 32 14.25 -2.31 -0.78
CA LEU A 32 14.31 -2.26 -2.24
C LEU A 32 14.08 -0.85 -2.75
N VAL A 33 15.04 -0.36 -3.55
CA VAL A 33 14.89 0.87 -4.32
C VAL A 33 14.51 0.46 -5.74
N ASP A 34 13.22 0.42 -6.04
CA ASP A 34 12.73 -0.11 -7.31
C ASP A 34 11.33 0.45 -7.67
N ASP A 35 10.94 0.24 -8.90
CA ASP A 35 9.58 0.43 -9.38
C ASP A 35 8.68 -0.68 -8.82
N CYS A 36 7.66 -0.30 -8.07
CA CYS A 36 6.79 -1.26 -7.38
C CYS A 36 6.04 -2.19 -8.34
N VAL A 37 5.56 -1.69 -9.48
CA VAL A 37 4.90 -2.53 -10.50
C VAL A 37 5.86 -3.59 -11.02
N LYS A 38 7.06 -3.19 -11.42
CA LYS A 38 8.09 -4.12 -11.91
C LYS A 38 8.54 -5.11 -10.86
N PHE A 39 8.61 -4.66 -9.60
CA PHE A 39 8.92 -5.53 -8.47
C PHE A 39 7.83 -6.62 -8.33
N VAL A 40 6.56 -6.22 -8.28
CA VAL A 40 5.41 -7.14 -8.17
C VAL A 40 5.40 -8.14 -9.33
N GLU A 41 5.56 -7.69 -10.56
CA GLU A 41 5.64 -8.56 -11.74
C GLU A 41 6.77 -9.59 -11.64
N ARG A 42 7.94 -9.21 -11.10
CA ARG A 42 9.05 -10.15 -10.89
C ARG A 42 8.75 -11.17 -9.81
N GLU A 43 8.13 -10.75 -8.72
CA GLU A 43 7.77 -11.66 -7.62
C GLU A 43 6.70 -12.67 -8.08
N ILE A 44 5.74 -12.25 -8.89
CA ILE A 44 4.77 -13.16 -9.52
C ILE A 44 5.49 -14.21 -10.39
N ARG A 45 6.42 -13.78 -11.26
CA ARG A 45 7.20 -14.72 -12.10
C ARG A 45 8.06 -15.69 -11.30
N ARG A 46 8.48 -15.30 -10.09
CA ARG A 46 9.26 -16.13 -9.16
C ARG A 46 8.40 -17.09 -8.36
N GLY A 47 7.08 -16.94 -8.41
CA GLY A 47 6.16 -17.72 -7.58
C GLY A 47 6.22 -17.36 -6.10
N ASN A 48 6.67 -16.16 -5.74
CA ASN A 48 6.67 -15.71 -4.36
C ASN A 48 5.27 -15.27 -3.94
N HIS A 49 4.91 -15.56 -2.68
CA HIS A 49 3.63 -15.18 -2.10
C HIS A 49 3.82 -14.44 -0.78
N TYR A 50 2.84 -13.61 -0.43
CA TYR A 50 2.84 -12.75 0.74
C TYR A 50 1.53 -12.87 1.49
N ASP A 51 1.59 -12.86 2.81
CA ASP A 51 0.40 -12.99 3.67
C ASP A 51 -0.32 -11.65 3.87
N ALA A 52 0.38 -10.55 3.65
CA ALA A 52 -0.21 -9.22 3.79
C ALA A 52 0.43 -8.22 2.83
N ILE A 53 -0.37 -7.23 2.42
CA ILE A 53 0.09 -6.11 1.59
C ILE A 53 -0.35 -4.80 2.24
N ILE A 54 0.59 -3.86 2.32
CA ILE A 54 0.34 -2.46 2.66
C ILE A 54 0.81 -1.61 1.50
N MET A 55 -0.04 -0.71 1.01
CA MET A 55 0.34 0.26 -0.01
C MET A 55 -0.09 1.68 0.33
N ASP A 56 0.78 2.60 -0.02
CA ASP A 56 0.57 4.04 0.10
C ASP A 56 1.07 4.71 -1.20
N PRO A 57 0.34 4.53 -2.31
CA PRO A 57 0.77 5.04 -3.60
C PRO A 57 0.64 6.55 -3.66
N PRO A 58 1.60 7.24 -4.32
CA PRO A 58 1.52 8.69 -4.49
C PRO A 58 0.35 9.08 -5.40
N SER A 59 -0.19 10.29 -5.20
CA SER A 59 -1.24 10.84 -6.06
C SER A 59 -0.77 10.99 -7.52
N TYR A 60 0.48 11.42 -7.69
CA TYR A 60 1.11 11.65 -8.99
C TYR A 60 2.60 11.30 -8.94
N GLY A 61 3.13 10.83 -10.04
CA GLY A 61 4.56 10.55 -10.18
C GLY A 61 5.03 10.56 -11.62
N ARG A 62 6.33 10.80 -11.82
CA ARG A 62 6.99 10.66 -13.11
C ARG A 62 8.11 9.63 -13.03
N GLY A 63 8.13 8.73 -13.98
CA GLY A 63 9.21 7.79 -14.17
C GLY A 63 10.42 8.40 -14.89
N PRO A 64 11.59 7.75 -14.85
CA PRO A 64 12.81 8.24 -15.46
C PRO A 64 12.76 8.29 -17.00
N LYS A 65 11.82 7.57 -17.61
CA LYS A 65 11.59 7.57 -19.05
C LYS A 65 10.39 8.43 -19.48
N GLY A 66 9.87 9.27 -18.55
CA GLY A 66 8.70 10.12 -18.79
C GLY A 66 7.35 9.44 -18.54
N GLU A 67 7.32 8.22 -18.03
CA GLU A 67 6.07 7.55 -17.64
C GLU A 67 5.35 8.39 -16.59
N ILE A 68 4.06 8.51 -16.75
CA ILE A 68 3.21 9.27 -15.83
C ILE A 68 2.40 8.27 -15.01
N TRP A 69 2.50 8.42 -13.69
CA TRP A 69 1.60 7.79 -12.72
C TRP A 69 0.55 8.80 -12.29
N LYS A 70 -0.71 8.42 -12.42
CA LYS A 70 -1.85 9.10 -11.82
C LYS A 70 -2.66 8.04 -11.07
N ILE A 71 -2.91 8.28 -9.80
CA ILE A 71 -3.53 7.28 -8.93
C ILE A 71 -4.92 6.88 -9.43
N GLU A 72 -5.73 7.80 -9.88
CA GLU A 72 -7.09 7.56 -10.37
C GLU A 72 -7.16 6.62 -11.58
N GLU A 73 -6.10 6.57 -12.37
CA GLU A 73 -5.98 5.69 -13.55
C GLU A 73 -5.28 4.36 -13.21
N ALA A 74 -4.35 4.39 -12.27
CA ALA A 74 -3.38 3.31 -12.03
C ALA A 74 -3.64 2.47 -10.78
N ILE A 75 -4.45 2.95 -9.81
CA ILE A 75 -4.65 2.24 -8.55
C ILE A 75 -5.35 0.89 -8.75
N HIS A 76 -6.39 0.83 -9.57
CA HIS A 76 -7.10 -0.42 -9.79
C HIS A 76 -6.24 -1.50 -10.46
N PRO A 77 -5.55 -1.22 -11.58
CA PRO A 77 -4.59 -2.17 -12.16
C PRO A 77 -3.52 -2.63 -11.17
N LEU A 78 -3.00 -1.73 -10.33
CA LEU A 78 -1.99 -2.06 -9.33
C LEU A 78 -2.56 -3.00 -8.24
N VAL A 79 -3.73 -2.69 -7.69
CA VAL A 79 -4.39 -3.57 -6.70
C VAL A 79 -4.62 -4.95 -7.28
N LYS A 80 -5.20 -5.03 -8.48
CA LYS A 80 -5.43 -6.29 -9.19
C LYS A 80 -4.14 -7.09 -9.40
N LEU A 81 -3.05 -6.42 -9.76
CA LEU A 81 -1.74 -7.06 -9.92
C LEU A 81 -1.23 -7.60 -8.58
N CYS A 82 -1.30 -6.78 -7.53
CA CYS A 82 -0.83 -7.15 -6.19
C CYS A 82 -1.60 -8.32 -5.58
N THR A 83 -2.90 -8.48 -5.86
CA THR A 83 -3.66 -9.62 -5.34
C THR A 83 -3.12 -10.97 -5.83
N GLN A 84 -2.40 -11.02 -6.95
CA GLN A 84 -1.76 -12.24 -7.45
C GLN A 84 -0.57 -12.69 -6.60
N LEU A 85 -0.04 -11.79 -5.75
CA LEU A 85 1.03 -12.10 -4.81
C LEU A 85 0.52 -12.66 -3.48
N LEU A 86 -0.77 -12.59 -3.21
CA LEU A 86 -1.29 -13.07 -1.93
C LEU A 86 -1.22 -14.60 -1.83
N SER A 87 -0.86 -15.08 -0.64
CA SER A 87 -0.96 -16.49 -0.28
C SER A 87 -2.42 -16.96 -0.31
N ASP A 88 -2.64 -18.25 -0.14
CA ASP A 88 -3.99 -18.83 -0.14
C ASP A 88 -4.82 -18.36 1.06
N ASP A 89 -4.15 -18.07 2.19
CA ASP A 89 -4.76 -17.58 3.43
C ASP A 89 -4.15 -16.23 3.85
N PRO A 90 -4.42 -15.14 3.10
CA PRO A 90 -3.86 -13.85 3.40
C PRO A 90 -4.47 -13.24 4.66
N LEU A 91 -3.68 -12.45 5.38
CA LEU A 91 -4.11 -11.81 6.63
C LEU A 91 -4.87 -10.50 6.37
N PHE A 92 -4.28 -9.63 5.56
CA PHE A 92 -4.91 -8.35 5.21
C PHE A 92 -4.33 -7.70 3.96
N PHE A 93 -5.09 -6.77 3.40
CA PHE A 93 -4.66 -5.85 2.35
C PHE A 93 -5.08 -4.44 2.73
N LEU A 94 -4.12 -3.54 2.97
CA LEU A 94 -4.32 -2.16 3.37
C LEU A 94 -3.89 -1.19 2.28
N ILE A 95 -4.76 -0.23 1.96
CA ILE A 95 -4.47 0.86 1.02
C ILE A 95 -4.74 2.18 1.73
N ASN A 96 -3.74 3.06 1.77
CA ASN A 96 -3.91 4.45 2.16
C ASN A 96 -3.86 5.35 0.93
N SER A 97 -4.61 6.42 0.94
CA SER A 97 -4.60 7.45 -0.09
C SER A 97 -4.80 8.83 0.51
N TYR A 98 -3.98 9.76 0.10
CA TYR A 98 -4.06 11.17 0.48
C TYR A 98 -4.49 12.05 -0.71
N THR A 99 -5.09 11.42 -1.71
CA THR A 99 -5.54 12.08 -2.95
C THR A 99 -6.95 12.60 -2.82
N THR A 100 -7.14 13.88 -3.07
CA THR A 100 -8.48 14.48 -3.15
C THR A 100 -9.31 13.78 -4.23
N GLY A 101 -10.53 13.36 -3.88
CA GLY A 101 -11.43 12.66 -4.79
C GLY A 101 -11.35 11.13 -4.75
N LEU A 102 -10.32 10.55 -4.14
CA LEU A 102 -10.26 9.11 -3.89
C LEU A 102 -10.85 8.79 -2.50
N GLN A 103 -12.16 8.73 -2.47
CA GLN A 103 -12.93 8.56 -1.25
C GLN A 103 -12.83 7.14 -0.66
N PRO A 104 -13.09 6.94 0.65
CA PRO A 104 -13.09 5.61 1.29
C PRO A 104 -13.95 4.58 0.55
N ALA A 105 -15.13 4.98 0.08
CA ALA A 105 -16.03 4.10 -0.67
C ALA A 105 -15.40 3.53 -1.96
N VAL A 106 -14.52 4.29 -2.61
CA VAL A 106 -13.80 3.83 -3.81
C VAL A 106 -12.80 2.74 -3.42
N LEU A 107 -12.05 2.93 -2.34
CA LEU A 107 -11.11 1.92 -1.82
C LEU A 107 -11.84 0.65 -1.38
N ALA A 108 -13.00 0.80 -0.71
CA ALA A 108 -13.84 -0.33 -0.35
C ALA A 108 -14.32 -1.10 -1.57
N TYR A 109 -14.74 -0.41 -2.63
CA TYR A 109 -15.20 -1.04 -3.86
C TYR A 109 -14.07 -1.81 -4.57
N LEU A 110 -12.88 -1.21 -4.66
CA LEU A 110 -11.69 -1.85 -5.25
C LEU A 110 -11.33 -3.14 -4.50
N LEU A 111 -11.19 -3.06 -3.18
CA LEU A 111 -10.85 -4.21 -2.35
C LEU A 111 -11.97 -5.27 -2.38
N GLY A 112 -13.23 -4.86 -2.28
CA GLY A 112 -14.37 -5.78 -2.37
C GLY A 112 -14.46 -6.51 -3.69
N THR A 113 -14.00 -5.88 -4.79
CA THR A 113 -13.97 -6.49 -6.11
C THR A 113 -12.81 -7.46 -6.26
N GLU A 114 -11.59 -7.04 -5.91
CA GLU A 114 -10.37 -7.81 -6.19
C GLU A 114 -10.10 -8.91 -5.15
N MET A 115 -10.64 -8.77 -3.94
CA MET A 115 -10.46 -9.74 -2.85
C MET A 115 -11.59 -10.79 -2.75
N LYS A 116 -12.53 -10.84 -3.70
CA LYS A 116 -13.70 -11.75 -3.69
C LYS A 116 -13.38 -13.22 -3.52
N ARG A 117 -12.21 -13.67 -3.95
CA ARG A 117 -11.80 -15.06 -3.85
C ARG A 117 -11.41 -15.47 -2.43
N PHE A 118 -11.21 -14.52 -1.54
CA PHE A 118 -10.79 -14.75 -0.16
C PHE A 118 -11.95 -14.53 0.80
N HIS A 119 -11.98 -15.31 1.88
CA HIS A 119 -12.96 -15.16 2.93
C HIS A 119 -12.52 -14.05 3.91
N GLY A 120 -13.22 -12.92 3.87
CA GLY A 120 -12.84 -11.77 4.69
C GLY A 120 -13.87 -10.64 4.61
N LYS A 121 -13.55 -9.54 5.25
CA LYS A 121 -14.39 -8.33 5.27
C LYS A 121 -13.60 -7.11 4.81
N VAL A 122 -14.31 -6.15 4.22
CA VAL A 122 -13.75 -4.86 3.81
C VAL A 122 -14.27 -3.78 4.72
N MET A 123 -13.37 -2.90 5.16
CA MET A 123 -13.67 -1.65 5.87
C MET A 123 -12.98 -0.51 5.15
N ALA A 124 -13.58 0.67 5.15
CA ALA A 124 -12.94 1.88 4.67
C ALA A 124 -13.44 3.10 5.44
N GLU A 125 -12.53 4.01 5.73
CA GLU A 125 -12.79 5.20 6.54
C GLU A 125 -11.90 6.38 6.12
N GLU A 126 -12.30 7.58 6.52
CA GLU A 126 -11.43 8.74 6.39
C GLU A 126 -10.31 8.70 7.43
N ILE A 127 -9.14 9.14 7.02
CA ILE A 127 -8.00 9.35 7.91
C ILE A 127 -7.92 10.82 8.26
N GLY A 128 -7.70 11.11 9.53
CA GLY A 128 -7.55 12.47 9.99
C GLY A 128 -6.55 12.62 11.13
N LEU A 129 -6.07 13.83 11.29
CA LEU A 129 -5.16 14.22 12.36
C LEU A 129 -5.94 14.93 13.46
N PRO A 130 -5.85 14.51 14.72
CA PRO A 130 -6.51 15.19 15.83
C PRO A 130 -5.89 16.57 16.04
N VAL A 131 -6.73 17.60 16.14
CA VAL A 131 -6.33 18.99 16.37
C VAL A 131 -6.52 19.33 17.86
N SER A 132 -5.44 19.43 18.60
CA SER A 132 -5.46 19.66 20.05
C SER A 132 -6.07 20.99 20.47
N SER A 133 -5.99 22.02 19.61
CA SER A 133 -6.47 23.37 19.92
C SER A 133 -7.98 23.55 19.89
N ASN A 134 -8.71 22.68 19.16
CA ASN A 134 -10.17 22.81 18.98
C ASN A 134 -10.95 21.50 19.14
N GLY A 135 -10.25 20.37 19.37
CA GLY A 135 -10.88 19.06 19.52
C GLY A 135 -11.45 18.47 18.25
N LEU A 136 -11.22 19.07 17.07
CA LEU A 136 -11.65 18.58 15.78
C LEU A 136 -10.63 17.64 15.17
N VAL A 137 -11.00 17.02 14.07
CA VAL A 137 -10.11 16.18 13.25
C VAL A 137 -9.89 16.86 11.90
N LEU A 138 -8.63 17.09 11.55
CA LEU A 138 -8.26 17.59 10.23
C LEU A 138 -8.29 16.41 9.23
N PRO A 139 -9.20 16.37 8.27
CA PRO A 139 -9.22 15.31 7.26
C PRO A 139 -7.95 15.34 6.43
N CYS A 140 -7.30 14.21 6.22
CA CYS A 140 -6.05 14.17 5.46
C CYS A 140 -5.98 13.03 4.43
N GLY A 141 -6.93 12.11 4.43
CA GLY A 141 -6.92 11.00 3.47
C GLY A 141 -8.00 9.96 3.73
N ALA A 142 -7.84 8.82 3.08
CA ALA A 142 -8.71 7.66 3.18
C ALA A 142 -7.91 6.40 3.36
N SER A 143 -8.46 5.43 4.10
CA SER A 143 -7.92 4.09 4.27
C SER A 143 -8.96 3.07 3.85
N GLY A 144 -8.55 2.09 3.06
CA GLY A 144 -9.32 0.89 2.76
C GLY A 144 -8.57 -0.34 3.24
N ARG A 145 -9.26 -1.26 3.91
CA ARG A 145 -8.67 -2.47 4.44
C ARG A 145 -9.59 -3.66 4.19
N TRP A 146 -9.02 -4.68 3.59
CA TRP A 146 -9.56 -6.03 3.64
C TRP A 146 -8.80 -6.82 4.71
N GLU A 147 -9.52 -7.62 5.50
CA GLU A 147 -8.91 -8.54 6.48
C GLU A 147 -9.64 -9.89 6.46
N SER A 148 -8.90 -10.96 6.72
CA SER A 148 -9.45 -12.30 6.86
C SER A 148 -10.40 -12.39 8.07
N LEU A 149 -11.41 -13.26 7.98
CA LEU A 149 -12.33 -13.60 9.07
C LEU A 149 -11.90 -14.87 9.76
#